data_d416127851e55e2be603d672726ef69d
#
_entry.id   d416127851e55e2be603d672726ef69d
#
_cell.length_a   1.000
_cell.length_b   1.000
_cell.length_c   1.000
_cell.angle_alpha   90.00
_cell.angle_beta   90.00
_cell.angle_gamma   90.00
#
_symmetry.space_group_name_H-M   'P 1'
#
loop_
_entity.id
_entity.type
_entity.pdbx_description
1 polymer ?
#
loop_
_entity_poly.entity_id
_entity_poly.type
_entity_poly.pdbx_seq_one_letter_code
_entity_poly.pdbx_strand_id
1 'polypeptide(L)'
;GYQSTSGGGAGGFREDKSPVTPYTASPLDGAGAITVTATAYPIVVGAGGAGSTSASADGSQGATSTFSSISSAGGGGGGSDASGCGGAGGSGGGGANGNGGGAGNTPPVSPSQGNQGGPSGSGSPSGGGGGGAGAVGSPQPSNSGVAGGAGVATLINPASGELGPGPSRYYAGGGASGSRPGTSVAAGGVGGGGDGGSCNGVGTAGVANT
;
A
#
# COMPACT_ATOMS: atom_id res chain seq x y z
N GLY A 1 6.05 -16.47 21.49
CA GLY A 1 5.80 -16.98 20.14
C GLY A 1 6.17 -15.93 19.12
N TYR A 2 6.69 -16.35 17.97
CA TYR A 2 7.00 -15.44 16.87
C TYR A 2 5.71 -14.95 16.23
N GLN A 3 5.63 -13.66 15.94
CA GLN A 3 4.46 -13.05 15.31
C GLN A 3 4.71 -12.92 13.81
N SER A 4 3.80 -13.41 13.00
CA SER A 4 3.78 -13.12 11.57
C SER A 4 3.30 -11.69 11.38
N THR A 5 4.13 -10.88 10.75
CA THR A 5 3.81 -9.48 10.47
C THR A 5 3.81 -9.25 8.97
N SER A 6 2.63 -9.15 8.40
CA SER A 6 2.45 -8.85 6.98
C SER A 6 2.41 -7.35 6.75
N GLY A 7 2.86 -6.91 5.58
CA GLY A 7 2.79 -5.51 5.20
C GLY A 7 1.36 -5.06 4.91
N GLY A 8 0.99 -3.86 5.34
CA GLY A 8 -0.27 -3.23 4.93
C GLY A 8 -0.22 -2.74 3.48
N GLY A 9 -1.32 -2.81 2.77
CA GLY A 9 -1.46 -2.25 1.42
C GLY A 9 -1.55 -0.73 1.44
N ALA A 10 -1.13 -0.10 0.35
CA ALA A 10 -1.31 1.33 0.15
C ALA A 10 -2.77 1.69 -0.13
N GLY A 11 -3.13 2.95 0.13
CA GLY A 11 -4.38 3.52 -0.38
C GLY A 11 -4.42 3.51 -1.91
N GLY A 12 -5.62 3.55 -2.49
CA GLY A 12 -5.78 3.62 -3.94
C GLY A 12 -5.24 4.94 -4.49
N PHE A 13 -4.58 4.88 -5.63
CA PHE A 13 -4.11 6.06 -6.36
C PHE A 13 -4.99 6.32 -7.57
N ARG A 14 -5.39 7.57 -7.75
CA ARG A 14 -6.22 8.01 -8.89
C ARG A 14 -5.62 9.28 -9.48
N GLU A 15 -5.41 9.27 -10.79
CA GLU A 15 -4.88 10.42 -11.52
C GLU A 15 -5.65 10.61 -12.82
N ASP A 16 -5.90 11.86 -13.18
CA ASP A 16 -6.35 12.25 -14.51
C ASP A 16 -5.64 13.52 -14.92
N LYS A 17 -4.82 13.42 -15.95
CA LYS A 17 -4.01 14.53 -16.43
C LYS A 17 -4.78 15.37 -17.43
N SER A 18 -4.90 16.66 -17.13
CA SER A 18 -5.37 17.61 -18.13
C SER A 18 -4.43 17.65 -19.36
N PRO A 19 -4.98 17.62 -20.58
CA PRO A 19 -4.17 17.68 -21.80
C PRO A 19 -3.36 18.99 -21.96
N VAL A 20 -3.73 20.00 -21.19
CA VAL A 20 -3.05 21.31 -21.26
C VAL A 20 -1.97 21.49 -20.18
N THR A 21 -1.85 20.58 -19.24
CA THR A 21 -0.87 20.68 -18.15
C THR A 21 0.39 19.89 -18.51
N PRO A 22 1.55 20.53 -18.70
CA PRO A 22 2.76 19.87 -19.18
C PRO A 22 3.53 19.18 -18.05
N TYR A 23 2.98 18.10 -17.46
CA TYR A 23 3.74 17.24 -16.54
C TYR A 23 3.70 15.77 -17.01
N THR A 24 4.62 14.95 -16.51
CA THR A 24 4.62 13.51 -16.77
C THR A 24 3.69 12.83 -15.77
N ALA A 25 2.58 12.30 -16.30
CA ALA A 25 1.61 11.54 -15.51
C ALA A 25 2.14 10.15 -15.16
N SER A 26 1.51 9.52 -14.15
CA SER A 26 1.75 8.12 -13.84
C SER A 26 1.15 7.19 -14.90
N PRO A 27 1.53 5.90 -14.91
CA PRO A 27 0.88 4.89 -15.75
C PRO A 27 -0.61 4.65 -15.43
N LEU A 28 -1.11 5.23 -14.34
CA LEU A 28 -2.52 5.12 -13.91
C LEU A 28 -3.35 6.36 -14.27
N ASP A 29 -2.84 7.21 -15.18
CA ASP A 29 -3.58 8.34 -15.73
C ASP A 29 -4.84 7.87 -16.48
N GLY A 30 -5.95 8.59 -16.34
CA GLY A 30 -7.23 8.28 -17.00
C GLY A 30 -8.37 7.97 -16.04
N ALA A 31 -8.28 8.42 -14.79
CA ALA A 31 -9.34 8.21 -13.79
C ALA A 31 -10.66 8.95 -14.09
N GLY A 32 -10.68 9.79 -15.09
CA GLY A 32 -11.82 10.62 -15.52
C GLY A 32 -11.73 12.05 -14.98
N ALA A 33 -11.76 13.02 -15.90
CA ALA A 33 -11.64 14.43 -15.57
C ALA A 33 -12.88 14.95 -14.83
N ILE A 34 -12.65 15.83 -13.85
CA ILE A 34 -13.70 16.64 -13.25
C ILE A 34 -13.57 18.07 -13.76
N THR A 35 -14.62 18.57 -14.41
CA THR A 35 -14.69 19.99 -14.74
C THR A 35 -14.93 20.81 -13.48
N VAL A 36 -13.92 21.53 -13.03
CA VAL A 36 -14.03 22.42 -11.87
C VAL A 36 -14.70 23.74 -12.26
N THR A 37 -15.72 24.11 -11.50
CA THR A 37 -16.43 25.39 -11.62
C THR A 37 -16.26 26.18 -10.34
N ALA A 38 -16.76 27.44 -10.28
CA ALA A 38 -16.66 28.28 -9.08
C ALA A 38 -17.69 27.85 -8.01
N THR A 39 -17.59 26.59 -7.56
CA THR A 39 -18.43 26.02 -6.50
C THR A 39 -17.56 25.30 -5.46
N ALA A 40 -18.14 25.01 -4.29
CA ALA A 40 -17.45 24.20 -3.28
C ALA A 40 -17.43 22.72 -3.68
N TYR A 41 -16.27 22.09 -3.57
CA TYR A 41 -16.08 20.64 -3.78
C TYR A 41 -15.75 19.98 -2.44
N PRO A 42 -16.50 18.96 -2.01
CA PRO A 42 -16.15 18.23 -0.79
C PRO A 42 -14.88 17.43 -1.02
N ILE A 43 -13.96 17.53 -0.06
CA ILE A 43 -12.73 16.71 -0.01
C ILE A 43 -12.74 15.98 1.33
N VAL A 44 -12.59 14.67 1.28
CA VAL A 44 -12.40 13.82 2.46
C VAL A 44 -11.08 13.09 2.34
N VAL A 45 -10.24 13.20 3.34
CA VAL A 45 -9.00 12.41 3.44
C VAL A 45 -9.27 11.27 4.41
N GLY A 46 -9.23 10.04 3.90
CA GLY A 46 -9.43 8.83 4.71
C GLY A 46 -8.27 8.61 5.67
N ALA A 47 -8.58 8.16 6.89
CA ALA A 47 -7.55 7.76 7.84
C ALA A 47 -6.86 6.45 7.39
N GLY A 48 -5.57 6.30 7.70
CA GLY A 48 -4.87 5.04 7.54
C GLY A 48 -5.45 3.95 8.46
N GLY A 49 -5.39 2.70 8.02
CA GLY A 49 -5.77 1.56 8.84
C GLY A 49 -4.82 1.37 10.02
N ALA A 50 -5.35 0.99 11.17
CA ALA A 50 -4.53 0.66 12.33
C ALA A 50 -3.75 -0.65 12.09
N GLY A 51 -2.48 -0.67 12.49
CA GLY A 51 -1.71 -1.90 12.57
C GLY A 51 -2.25 -2.84 13.63
N SER A 52 -2.02 -4.13 13.47
CA SER A 52 -2.39 -5.11 14.48
C SER A 52 -1.56 -4.92 15.76
N THR A 53 -2.21 -5.10 16.89
CA THR A 53 -1.58 -5.10 18.24
C THR A 53 -1.35 -6.52 18.78
N SER A 54 -1.72 -7.57 18.03
CA SER A 54 -1.55 -8.97 18.42
C SER A 54 -1.27 -9.87 17.22
N ALA A 55 -0.65 -11.02 17.48
CA ALA A 55 -0.39 -12.04 16.43
C ALA A 55 -1.68 -12.64 15.83
N SER A 56 -2.78 -12.55 16.55
CA SER A 56 -4.05 -13.17 16.16
C SER A 56 -5.03 -12.23 15.49
N ALA A 57 -4.69 -10.94 15.34
CA ALA A 57 -5.56 -9.95 14.73
C ALA A 57 -4.92 -9.39 13.47
N ASP A 58 -5.71 -9.23 12.41
CA ASP A 58 -5.29 -8.56 11.20
C ASP A 58 -5.14 -7.06 11.41
N GLY A 59 -4.33 -6.42 10.58
CA GLY A 59 -4.39 -4.98 10.44
C GLY A 59 -5.76 -4.54 9.91
N SER A 60 -6.16 -3.33 10.27
CA SER A 60 -7.42 -2.76 9.78
C SER A 60 -7.25 -2.18 8.38
N GLN A 61 -8.32 -2.20 7.60
CA GLN A 61 -8.37 -1.48 6.33
C GLN A 61 -8.39 0.04 6.58
N GLY A 62 -7.72 0.80 5.74
CA GLY A 62 -7.81 2.26 5.72
C GLY A 62 -9.18 2.75 5.24
N ALA A 63 -9.51 3.99 5.57
CA ALA A 63 -10.74 4.63 5.12
C ALA A 63 -10.58 5.18 3.68
N THR A 64 -11.72 5.33 2.99
CA THR A 64 -11.78 5.90 1.64
C THR A 64 -11.51 7.41 1.65
N SER A 65 -10.69 7.86 0.70
CA SER A 65 -10.55 9.30 0.39
C SER A 65 -11.44 9.66 -0.79
N THR A 66 -12.04 10.85 -0.77
CA THR A 66 -12.91 11.31 -1.86
C THR A 66 -12.61 12.74 -2.27
N PHE A 67 -12.72 13.01 -3.56
CA PHE A 67 -12.79 14.36 -4.13
C PHE A 67 -13.97 14.41 -5.10
N SER A 68 -14.98 15.16 -4.77
CA SER A 68 -16.21 15.22 -5.56
C SER A 68 -16.79 13.80 -5.80
N SER A 69 -16.87 13.35 -7.03
CA SER A 69 -17.35 12.02 -7.43
C SER A 69 -16.24 10.96 -7.50
N ILE A 70 -14.97 11.35 -7.36
CA ILE A 70 -13.86 10.40 -7.38
C ILE A 70 -13.65 9.84 -5.98
N SER A 71 -13.51 8.51 -5.89
CA SER A 71 -13.19 7.78 -4.66
C SER A 71 -11.90 6.98 -4.85
N SER A 72 -11.04 7.02 -3.84
CA SER A 72 -9.85 6.18 -3.68
C SER A 72 -10.04 5.33 -2.45
N ALA A 73 -10.04 4.00 -2.59
CA ALA A 73 -10.22 3.11 -1.46
C ALA A 73 -9.02 3.14 -0.53
N GLY A 74 -9.25 2.94 0.76
CA GLY A 74 -8.18 2.72 1.73
C GLY A 74 -7.42 1.43 1.44
N GLY A 75 -6.18 1.34 1.89
CA GLY A 75 -5.34 0.14 1.75
C GLY A 75 -5.83 -1.01 2.62
N GLY A 76 -5.61 -2.23 2.17
CA GLY A 76 -5.94 -3.44 2.92
C GLY A 76 -4.99 -3.67 4.10
N GLY A 77 -5.49 -4.18 5.21
CA GLY A 77 -4.67 -4.59 6.35
C GLY A 77 -3.84 -5.81 6.05
N GLY A 78 -2.65 -5.90 6.65
CA GLY A 78 -1.85 -7.13 6.61
C GLY A 78 -2.51 -8.28 7.38
N GLY A 79 -2.38 -9.50 6.88
CA GLY A 79 -2.91 -10.71 7.53
C GLY A 79 -2.12 -11.08 8.79
N SER A 80 -2.79 -11.80 9.70
CA SER A 80 -2.24 -12.31 10.97
C SER A 80 -1.96 -13.81 10.91
N ASP A 81 -1.31 -14.34 11.94
CA ASP A 81 -1.12 -15.80 12.08
C ASP A 81 -2.44 -16.56 12.14
N ALA A 82 -3.50 -15.95 12.61
CA ALA A 82 -4.79 -16.61 12.81
C ALA A 82 -5.62 -16.65 11.53
N SER A 83 -5.77 -15.52 10.80
CA SER A 83 -6.55 -15.44 9.57
C SER A 83 -5.76 -15.81 8.35
N GLY A 84 -4.48 -15.47 8.34
CA GLY A 84 -3.55 -15.70 7.26
C GLY A 84 -3.72 -14.84 6.02
N CYS A 85 -4.92 -14.48 5.63
CA CYS A 85 -5.20 -13.72 4.41
C CYS A 85 -4.96 -12.23 4.59
N GLY A 86 -4.33 -11.59 3.63
CA GLY A 86 -4.27 -10.13 3.56
C GLY A 86 -5.64 -9.52 3.25
N GLY A 87 -5.94 -8.35 3.81
CA GLY A 87 -7.15 -7.58 3.53
C GLY A 87 -7.15 -6.99 2.12
N ALA A 88 -8.31 -6.95 1.46
CA ALA A 88 -8.49 -6.25 0.20
C ALA A 88 -8.54 -4.73 0.40
N GLY A 89 -8.22 -3.96 -0.62
CA GLY A 89 -8.26 -2.50 -0.56
C GLY A 89 -7.92 -1.83 -1.88
N GLY A 90 -7.61 -0.55 -1.88
CA GLY A 90 -7.04 0.15 -3.02
C GLY A 90 -5.82 -0.60 -3.53
N SER A 91 -4.86 -0.88 -2.64
CA SER A 91 -3.90 -1.97 -2.76
C SER A 91 -4.12 -2.96 -1.61
N GLY A 92 -3.89 -4.23 -1.83
CA GLY A 92 -4.13 -5.29 -0.86
C GLY A 92 -3.01 -5.44 0.14
N GLY A 93 -3.33 -5.86 1.37
CA GLY A 93 -2.36 -6.25 2.38
C GLY A 93 -1.66 -7.58 2.09
N GLY A 94 -0.48 -7.79 2.62
CA GLY A 94 0.27 -9.06 2.52
C GLY A 94 -0.42 -10.19 3.28
N GLY A 95 -0.27 -11.41 2.78
CA GLY A 95 -0.74 -12.63 3.46
C GLY A 95 0.22 -13.11 4.53
N ALA A 96 -0.25 -13.97 5.42
CA ALA A 96 0.53 -14.61 6.46
C ALA A 96 0.29 -16.13 6.48
N ASN A 97 1.13 -16.86 7.15
CA ASN A 97 0.95 -18.29 7.46
C ASN A 97 0.53 -19.17 6.27
N GLY A 98 1.17 -18.99 5.11
CA GLY A 98 0.93 -19.78 3.90
C GLY A 98 -0.25 -19.29 3.05
N ASN A 99 -0.84 -18.13 3.39
CA ASN A 99 -2.00 -17.61 2.69
C ASN A 99 -1.66 -16.49 1.72
N GLY A 100 -2.63 -16.21 0.83
CA GLY A 100 -2.51 -15.18 -0.19
C GLY A 100 -2.58 -13.77 0.36
N GLY A 101 -1.95 -12.84 -0.36
CA GLY A 101 -2.17 -11.42 -0.12
C GLY A 101 -3.58 -10.98 -0.56
N GLY A 102 -4.05 -9.89 0.02
CA GLY A 102 -5.34 -9.29 -0.29
C GLY A 102 -5.41 -8.74 -1.72
N ALA A 103 -6.60 -8.72 -2.28
CA ALA A 103 -6.83 -8.15 -3.60
C ALA A 103 -6.61 -6.63 -3.59
N GLY A 104 -5.92 -6.13 -4.60
CA GLY A 104 -5.91 -4.70 -4.92
C GLY A 104 -7.11 -4.32 -5.78
N ASN A 105 -7.19 -3.05 -6.12
CA ASN A 105 -8.27 -2.49 -6.94
C ASN A 105 -9.66 -2.87 -6.45
N THR A 106 -9.88 -2.77 -5.15
CA THR A 106 -11.16 -3.12 -4.51
C THR A 106 -11.74 -1.90 -3.79
N PRO A 107 -12.94 -1.41 -4.19
CA PRO A 107 -13.73 -1.86 -5.34
C PRO A 107 -13.01 -1.63 -6.68
N PRO A 108 -13.36 -2.41 -7.73
CA PRO A 108 -12.67 -2.31 -9.01
C PRO A 108 -12.98 -0.99 -9.73
N VAL A 109 -11.94 -0.37 -10.25
CA VAL A 109 -12.00 0.86 -11.06
C VAL A 109 -11.04 0.74 -12.26
N SER A 110 -11.24 1.60 -13.25
CA SER A 110 -10.34 1.70 -14.41
C SER A 110 -9.88 3.16 -14.57
N PRO A 111 -8.56 3.40 -14.76
CA PRO A 111 -7.46 2.47 -14.50
C PRO A 111 -7.46 1.91 -13.08
N SER A 112 -6.74 0.80 -12.85
CA SER A 112 -6.60 0.20 -11.51
C SER A 112 -6.08 1.21 -10.50
N GLN A 113 -6.64 1.22 -9.29
CA GLN A 113 -6.17 2.12 -8.22
C GLN A 113 -5.04 1.52 -7.36
N GLY A 114 -4.66 0.25 -7.61
CA GLY A 114 -3.59 -0.41 -6.88
C GLY A 114 -3.52 -1.91 -7.14
N ASN A 115 -2.54 -2.56 -6.53
CA ASN A 115 -2.19 -3.95 -6.78
C ASN A 115 -2.37 -4.85 -5.56
N GLN A 116 -2.35 -6.14 -5.80
CA GLN A 116 -2.45 -7.20 -4.79
C GLN A 116 -1.25 -7.18 -3.82
N GLY A 117 -1.48 -7.57 -2.58
CA GLY A 117 -0.42 -7.91 -1.64
C GLY A 117 0.29 -9.21 -1.98
N GLY A 118 1.50 -9.38 -1.48
CA GLY A 118 2.29 -10.60 -1.64
C GLY A 118 1.75 -11.76 -0.79
N PRO A 119 1.82 -13.02 -1.27
CA PRO A 119 1.51 -14.18 -0.46
C PRO A 119 2.63 -14.49 0.53
N SER A 120 2.31 -15.23 1.56
CA SER A 120 3.26 -15.87 2.49
C SER A 120 3.50 -17.32 2.11
N GLY A 121 4.72 -17.81 2.34
CA GLY A 121 5.05 -19.24 2.23
C GLY A 121 4.47 -20.07 3.36
N SER A 122 4.16 -21.34 3.09
CA SER A 122 3.63 -22.29 4.07
C SER A 122 4.62 -22.52 5.21
N GLY A 123 4.13 -22.43 6.44
CA GLY A 123 4.94 -22.63 7.65
C GLY A 123 5.90 -21.47 7.92
N SER A 124 5.83 -20.39 7.15
CA SER A 124 6.62 -19.19 7.40
C SER A 124 5.88 -18.28 8.38
N PRO A 125 6.49 -17.91 9.50
CA PRO A 125 5.91 -16.93 10.43
C PRO A 125 6.19 -15.48 10.00
N SER A 126 6.80 -15.26 8.82
CA SER A 126 6.91 -13.94 8.22
C SER A 126 5.85 -13.80 7.14
N GLY A 127 5.27 -12.63 7.00
CA GLY A 127 4.22 -12.35 6.04
C GLY A 127 4.73 -11.84 4.69
N GLY A 128 3.87 -11.76 3.70
CA GLY A 128 4.11 -11.08 2.43
C GLY A 128 4.12 -9.56 2.58
N GLY A 129 4.68 -8.85 1.63
CA GLY A 129 4.63 -7.39 1.55
C GLY A 129 3.24 -6.90 1.13
N GLY A 130 2.84 -5.71 1.56
CA GLY A 130 1.62 -5.06 1.05
C GLY A 130 1.78 -4.60 -0.40
N GLY A 131 0.69 -4.56 -1.15
CA GLY A 131 0.66 -4.02 -2.51
C GLY A 131 0.83 -2.51 -2.53
N GLY A 132 1.44 -1.99 -3.57
CA GLY A 132 1.51 -0.57 -3.90
C GLY A 132 0.67 -0.24 -5.13
N ALA A 133 0.53 1.05 -5.45
CA ALA A 133 -0.23 1.45 -6.63
C ALA A 133 0.47 1.03 -7.93
N GLY A 134 1.79 0.99 -7.95
CA GLY A 134 2.59 0.64 -9.13
C GLY A 134 2.99 -0.82 -9.24
N ALA A 135 3.04 -1.57 -8.12
CA ALA A 135 3.51 -2.94 -8.10
C ALA A 135 2.82 -3.79 -7.05
N VAL A 136 2.78 -5.09 -7.28
CA VAL A 136 2.36 -6.08 -6.30
C VAL A 136 3.33 -6.15 -5.12
N GLY A 137 2.85 -6.51 -3.96
CA GLY A 137 3.69 -6.80 -2.81
C GLY A 137 4.56 -8.02 -3.04
N SER A 138 5.77 -8.01 -2.48
CA SER A 138 6.71 -9.12 -2.64
C SER A 138 6.19 -10.38 -1.95
N PRO A 139 6.29 -11.55 -2.62
CA PRO A 139 5.98 -12.83 -1.99
C PRO A 139 7.04 -13.17 -0.94
N GLN A 140 6.62 -13.89 0.09
CA GLN A 140 7.49 -14.31 1.17
C GLN A 140 7.89 -15.78 1.01
N PRO A 141 9.08 -16.10 0.46
CA PRO A 141 9.54 -17.47 0.24
C PRO A 141 10.29 -18.09 1.43
N SER A 142 10.68 -17.28 2.41
CA SER A 142 11.57 -17.68 3.51
C SER A 142 11.24 -16.90 4.79
N ASN A 143 12.11 -16.98 5.80
CA ASN A 143 11.92 -16.31 7.10
C ASN A 143 12.36 -14.85 7.14
N SER A 144 12.85 -14.28 6.02
CA SER A 144 13.27 -12.88 5.94
C SER A 144 12.08 -11.96 5.67
N GLY A 145 12.14 -10.73 6.13
CA GLY A 145 11.20 -9.69 5.71
C GLY A 145 11.26 -9.48 4.19
N VAL A 146 10.14 -9.13 3.58
CA VAL A 146 10.04 -8.83 2.15
C VAL A 146 9.46 -7.45 1.90
N ALA A 147 9.88 -6.83 0.81
CA ALA A 147 9.52 -5.46 0.48
C ALA A 147 8.04 -5.30 0.14
N GLY A 148 7.52 -4.13 0.45
CA GLY A 148 6.24 -3.67 -0.07
C GLY A 148 6.29 -3.39 -1.58
N GLY A 149 5.15 -3.39 -2.23
CA GLY A 149 5.00 -3.01 -3.64
C GLY A 149 5.29 -1.52 -3.83
N ALA A 150 6.01 -1.17 -4.89
CA ALA A 150 6.29 0.22 -5.22
C ALA A 150 5.00 1.00 -5.51
N GLY A 151 4.99 2.26 -5.14
CA GLY A 151 4.00 3.23 -5.58
C GLY A 151 4.20 3.66 -7.03
N VAL A 152 3.45 4.65 -7.46
CA VAL A 152 3.55 5.24 -8.81
C VAL A 152 4.23 6.58 -8.79
N ALA A 153 4.97 6.86 -9.86
CA ALA A 153 5.68 8.10 -10.06
C ALA A 153 4.85 9.10 -10.87
N THR A 154 4.78 10.35 -10.42
CA THR A 154 4.18 11.45 -11.19
C THR A 154 4.94 12.76 -10.91
N LEU A 155 4.82 13.70 -11.84
CA LEU A 155 5.37 15.06 -11.68
C LEU A 155 4.29 16.11 -11.39
N ILE A 156 3.08 15.69 -11.00
CA ILE A 156 1.97 16.60 -10.73
C ILE A 156 2.27 17.60 -9.62
N ASN A 157 2.98 17.17 -8.58
CA ASN A 157 3.38 18.03 -7.47
C ASN A 157 4.82 17.70 -7.03
N PRO A 158 5.80 18.53 -7.39
CA PRO A 158 7.19 18.29 -7.00
C PRO A 158 7.49 18.52 -5.51
N ALA A 159 6.56 19.14 -4.77
CA ALA A 159 6.75 19.46 -3.35
C ALA A 159 6.24 18.39 -2.38
N SER A 160 5.45 17.42 -2.82
CA SER A 160 4.94 16.32 -1.99
C SER A 160 5.26 14.96 -2.60
N GLY A 161 5.04 13.90 -1.85
CA GLY A 161 5.43 12.54 -2.25
C GLY A 161 6.88 12.21 -1.91
N GLU A 162 7.22 10.93 -1.92
CA GLU A 162 8.58 10.45 -1.69
C GLU A 162 9.46 10.66 -2.92
N LEU A 163 10.68 11.18 -2.72
CA LEU A 163 11.65 11.30 -3.80
C LEU A 163 12.20 9.91 -4.11
N GLY A 164 11.93 9.43 -5.32
CA GLY A 164 12.41 8.15 -5.81
C GLY A 164 13.54 8.29 -6.83
N PRO A 165 13.80 7.24 -7.58
CA PRO A 165 14.74 7.30 -8.70
C PRO A 165 14.31 8.35 -9.74
N GLY A 166 15.15 9.36 -9.99
CA GLY A 166 14.87 10.45 -10.92
C GLY A 166 14.12 11.63 -10.27
N PRO A 167 13.58 12.57 -11.08
CA PRO A 167 12.97 13.79 -10.57
C PRO A 167 11.51 13.59 -10.07
N SER A 168 10.93 12.44 -10.32
CA SER A 168 9.53 12.16 -10.01
C SER A 168 9.29 11.93 -8.52
N ARG A 169 8.08 12.27 -8.09
CA ARG A 169 7.58 11.95 -6.76
C ARG A 169 6.74 10.68 -6.81
N TYR A 170 6.96 9.81 -5.85
CA TYR A 170 6.26 8.54 -5.71
C TYR A 170 5.19 8.63 -4.64
N TYR A 171 4.08 7.94 -4.89
CA TYR A 171 2.90 7.91 -4.02
C TYR A 171 2.36 6.49 -3.90
N ALA A 172 1.72 6.21 -2.80
CA ALA A 172 1.00 4.96 -2.54
C ALA A 172 1.89 3.70 -2.63
N GLY A 173 3.03 3.73 -1.93
CA GLY A 173 3.87 2.55 -1.69
C GLY A 173 3.30 1.65 -0.61
N GLY A 174 3.39 0.33 -0.78
CA GLY A 174 2.95 -0.66 0.20
C GLY A 174 3.95 -0.88 1.34
N GLY A 175 3.48 -1.30 2.51
CA GLY A 175 4.35 -1.62 3.65
C GLY A 175 5.12 -2.93 3.47
N ALA A 176 6.33 -3.00 4.00
CA ALA A 176 7.11 -4.23 4.07
C ALA A 176 6.58 -5.17 5.15
N SER A 177 6.90 -6.46 5.04
CA SER A 177 6.66 -7.41 6.11
C SER A 177 7.80 -7.40 7.14
N GLY A 178 7.48 -7.81 8.36
CA GLY A 178 8.48 -8.03 9.39
C GLY A 178 9.37 -9.24 9.13
N SER A 179 10.50 -9.29 9.82
CA SER A 179 11.50 -10.34 9.72
C SER A 179 11.68 -11.11 11.03
N ARG A 180 12.21 -12.32 10.96
CA ARG A 180 12.63 -13.12 12.12
C ARG A 180 13.96 -12.68 12.72
N PRO A 181 14.29 -13.17 13.95
CA PRO A 181 15.61 -12.97 14.53
C PRO A 181 16.73 -13.43 13.60
N GLY A 182 17.73 -12.58 13.45
CA GLY A 182 18.90 -12.91 12.63
C GLY A 182 18.69 -12.80 11.12
N THR A 183 17.54 -12.27 10.67
CA THR A 183 17.29 -12.00 9.26
C THR A 183 17.11 -10.50 9.02
N SER A 184 17.26 -10.08 7.77
CA SER A 184 17.19 -8.66 7.40
C SER A 184 15.78 -8.13 7.45
N VAL A 185 15.61 -6.90 7.93
CA VAL A 185 14.39 -6.09 7.72
C VAL A 185 14.29 -5.67 6.27
N ALA A 186 13.09 -5.62 5.76
CA ALA A 186 12.81 -5.16 4.41
C ALA A 186 12.28 -3.72 4.41
N ALA A 187 12.59 -3.01 3.35
CA ALA A 187 12.07 -1.66 3.14
C ALA A 187 10.62 -1.68 2.61
N GLY A 188 9.86 -0.67 2.99
CA GLY A 188 8.58 -0.37 2.34
C GLY A 188 8.76 -0.05 0.86
N GLY A 189 7.67 -0.10 0.11
CA GLY A 189 7.65 0.33 -1.28
C GLY A 189 7.85 1.85 -1.37
N VAL A 190 8.67 2.29 -2.33
CA VAL A 190 8.82 3.73 -2.63
C VAL A 190 7.45 4.37 -2.86
N GLY A 191 7.24 5.56 -2.32
CA GLY A 191 5.93 6.21 -2.27
C GLY A 191 5.29 6.14 -0.89
N GLY A 192 6.10 6.08 0.18
CA GLY A 192 5.70 6.20 1.57
C GLY A 192 5.37 4.88 2.28
N GLY A 193 5.75 3.75 1.74
CA GLY A 193 5.60 2.47 2.41
C GLY A 193 6.42 2.39 3.71
N GLY A 194 5.84 1.89 4.80
CA GLY A 194 6.58 1.68 6.05
C GLY A 194 7.49 0.45 5.98
N ASP A 195 8.65 0.53 6.63
CA ASP A 195 9.60 -0.59 6.72
C ASP A 195 9.12 -1.67 7.69
N GLY A 196 9.51 -2.90 7.43
CA GLY A 196 9.23 -4.03 8.30
C GLY A 196 9.96 -3.92 9.64
N GLY A 197 9.35 -4.47 10.68
CA GLY A 197 10.00 -4.61 11.99
C GLY A 197 10.92 -5.83 12.06
N SER A 198 11.94 -5.77 12.92
CA SER A 198 12.68 -6.97 13.34
C SER A 198 11.85 -7.74 14.36
N CYS A 199 12.21 -8.99 14.66
CA CYS A 199 11.42 -9.94 15.47
C CYS A 199 10.85 -9.42 16.80
N ASN A 200 11.47 -8.43 17.42
CA ASN A 200 11.03 -7.77 18.65
C ASN A 200 10.86 -6.26 18.45
N GLY A 201 11.02 -5.79 17.23
CA GLY A 201 10.89 -4.38 16.85
C GLY A 201 9.58 -4.13 16.11
N VAL A 202 9.05 -2.95 16.32
CA VAL A 202 7.88 -2.45 15.58
C VAL A 202 8.40 -1.95 14.22
N GLY A 203 7.67 -2.27 13.15
CA GLY A 203 7.89 -1.65 11.84
C GLY A 203 7.65 -0.14 11.89
N THR A 204 8.09 0.57 10.89
CA THR A 204 7.79 2.00 10.76
C THR A 204 6.40 2.22 10.18
N ALA A 205 5.75 3.28 10.60
CA ALA A 205 4.51 3.71 9.93
C ALA A 205 4.81 4.19 8.50
N GLY A 206 3.85 4.08 7.61
CA GLY A 206 3.93 4.72 6.31
C GLY A 206 4.04 6.24 6.44
N VAL A 207 4.66 6.87 5.46
CA VAL A 207 4.85 8.33 5.42
C VAL A 207 3.54 8.98 4.98
N ALA A 208 3.11 10.01 5.71
CA ALA A 208 1.91 10.77 5.36
C ALA A 208 2.12 11.60 4.08
N ASN A 209 1.06 11.78 3.30
CA ASN A 209 1.06 12.57 2.06
C ASN A 209 1.94 11.99 0.92
N THR A 210 2.06 10.67 0.93
CA THR A 210 2.76 9.91 -0.13
C THR A 210 1.88 8.83 -0.73
#